data_755a55cc9ec5933b2b437145b75ff37f
#
_entry.id   755a55cc9ec5933b2b437145b75ff37f
#
_cell.length_a   1.000
_cell.length_b   1.000
_cell.length_c   1.000
_cell.angle_alpha   90.00
_cell.angle_beta   90.00
_cell.angle_gamma   90.00
#
_symmetry.space_group_name_H-M   'P 1'
#
loop_
_entity.id
_entity.type
_entity.pdbx_description
1 polymer ?
#
loop_
_entity_poly.entity_id
_entity_poly.type
_entity_poly.pdbx_seq_one_letter_code
_entity_poly.pdbx_strand_id
1 'polypeptide(L)'
;KIFQQFQLVSIELKKVYRQSDPVFIGILDNIRTSQARMQDLKLLNQRVGAQLDEGDSKLAITLSTRRDTVDYINDSQLKLLPGEPCLFRGRIQGEFPESSLPTPIELYLKTGAQIIFIKNDIEHQWVNGTLGTIIGFDEDENAKIYVRTEEGKDVMVEPAAWSNMRYHFNEVEKKIEEEEIGRYEQYPIRLAWAITVHKSQGLTFNQVKIDFTGGVFAGGQTYVALSRCTSLEGISLQEPIRQSEIFVRNEVKQFARHYNDQSTIHTALTQSKADKQYHDAVKAYDKGDMQAALDNFFLAIHSRYDIEHPLAKRFIRKKLNKMNELQAENERLKEVIRQKDEEKKKQEKFLKRLATEYVIMGKECERAEMKEAAITNYQKALTLYPGHPEAKRRLKHLKE
;
A
#
# COMPACT_ATOMS: atom_id res chain seq x y z
N LYS A 1 -26.35 0.38 7.48
CA LYS A 1 -26.44 -0.77 8.42
C LYS A 1 -25.05 -1.28 8.84
N ILE A 2 -24.09 -1.47 7.91
CA ILE A 2 -22.73 -1.96 8.23
C ILE A 2 -21.96 -0.94 9.08
N PHE A 3 -22.05 0.35 8.76
CA PHE A 3 -21.35 1.45 9.45
C PHE A 3 -21.68 1.52 10.97
N GLN A 4 -22.87 1.09 11.37
CA GLN A 4 -23.30 1.06 12.76
C GLN A 4 -22.72 -0.13 13.56
N GLN A 5 -22.12 -1.11 12.87
CA GLN A 5 -21.50 -2.30 13.48
C GLN A 5 -20.02 -2.11 13.81
N PHE A 6 -19.39 -1.05 13.30
CA PHE A 6 -17.99 -0.73 13.56
C PHE A 6 -17.84 0.15 14.81
N GLN A 7 -16.90 -0.20 15.66
CA GLN A 7 -16.40 0.71 16.69
C GLN A 7 -15.49 1.72 16.01
N LEU A 8 -16.04 2.88 15.65
CA LEU A 8 -15.27 3.92 14.95
C LEU A 8 -14.64 4.87 15.95
N VAL A 9 -13.35 5.10 15.77
CA VAL A 9 -12.62 6.19 16.43
C VAL A 9 -12.52 7.33 15.44
N SER A 10 -13.15 8.46 15.77
CA SER A 10 -13.21 9.62 14.89
C SER A 10 -12.31 10.71 15.44
N ILE A 11 -11.26 11.04 14.68
CA ILE A 11 -10.29 12.09 15.02
C ILE A 11 -10.40 13.22 14.02
N GLU A 12 -10.70 14.41 14.52
CA GLU A 12 -10.72 15.64 13.73
C GLU A 12 -9.36 16.34 13.84
N LEU A 13 -8.74 16.59 12.67
CA LEU A 13 -7.53 17.40 12.58
C LEU A 13 -7.89 18.87 12.68
N LYS A 14 -7.32 19.57 13.66
CA LYS A 14 -7.68 20.97 13.98
C LYS A 14 -6.79 22.02 13.32
N LYS A 15 -5.58 21.64 12.91
CA LYS A 15 -4.64 22.60 12.31
C LYS A 15 -4.91 22.78 10.83
N VAL A 16 -5.16 24.02 10.44
CA VAL A 16 -5.35 24.43 9.05
C VAL A 16 -4.00 24.83 8.48
N TYR A 17 -3.66 24.31 7.29
CA TYR A 17 -2.39 24.59 6.60
C TYR A 17 -2.60 25.32 5.27
N ARG A 18 -3.80 25.25 4.68
CA ARG A 18 -4.10 25.84 3.36
C ARG A 18 -4.29 27.35 3.44
N GLN A 19 -4.98 27.81 4.47
CA GLN A 19 -5.25 29.23 4.70
C GLN A 19 -4.41 29.75 5.86
N SER A 20 -3.98 30.99 5.78
CA SER A 20 -3.21 31.67 6.84
C SER A 20 -3.99 32.83 7.50
N ASP A 21 -5.02 33.37 6.84
CA ASP A 21 -5.84 34.46 7.39
C ASP A 21 -6.83 33.91 8.43
N PRO A 22 -6.71 34.35 9.72
CA PRO A 22 -7.60 33.89 10.78
C PRO A 22 -9.08 34.26 10.55
N VAL A 23 -9.36 35.40 9.87
CA VAL A 23 -10.74 35.84 9.58
C VAL A 23 -11.36 34.87 8.59
N PHE A 24 -10.67 34.57 7.50
CA PHE A 24 -11.16 33.63 6.50
C PHE A 24 -11.32 32.22 7.06
N ILE A 25 -10.36 31.74 7.88
CA ILE A 25 -10.47 30.44 8.58
C ILE A 25 -11.72 30.42 9.47
N GLY A 26 -11.97 31.50 10.23
CA GLY A 26 -13.16 31.61 11.08
C GLY A 26 -14.48 31.57 10.29
N ILE A 27 -14.54 32.24 9.14
CA ILE A 27 -15.69 32.19 8.22
C ILE A 27 -15.91 30.76 7.71
N LEU A 28 -14.85 30.09 7.27
CA LEU A 28 -14.91 28.70 6.79
C LEU A 28 -15.40 27.74 7.88
N ASP A 29 -14.93 27.91 9.11
CA ASP A 29 -15.37 27.09 10.26
C ASP A 29 -16.87 27.29 10.57
N ASN A 30 -17.34 28.54 10.54
CA ASN A 30 -18.75 28.86 10.73
C ASN A 30 -19.62 28.24 9.61
N ILE A 31 -19.17 28.27 8.37
CA ILE A 31 -19.87 27.63 7.24
C ILE A 31 -19.87 26.11 7.39
N ARG A 32 -18.73 25.51 7.72
CA ARG A 32 -18.57 24.07 7.89
C ARG A 32 -19.50 23.51 8.96
N THR A 33 -19.74 24.28 10.02
CA THR A 33 -20.63 23.89 11.13
C THR A 33 -22.07 24.34 10.95
N SER A 34 -22.41 25.00 9.84
CA SER A 34 -23.71 25.68 9.62
C SER A 34 -24.03 26.74 10.67
N GLN A 35 -23.02 27.45 11.16
CA GLN A 35 -23.13 28.53 12.13
C GLN A 35 -22.75 29.90 11.54
N ALA A 36 -22.75 29.99 10.22
CA ALA A 36 -22.42 31.25 9.52
C ALA A 36 -23.34 32.37 9.96
N ARG A 37 -22.73 33.50 10.32
CA ARG A 37 -23.40 34.70 10.79
C ARG A 37 -23.62 35.68 9.63
N MET A 38 -24.51 36.63 9.80
CA MET A 38 -24.74 37.69 8.80
C MET A 38 -23.47 38.48 8.46
N GLN A 39 -22.56 38.65 9.42
CA GLN A 39 -21.27 39.29 9.18
C GLN A 39 -20.37 38.48 8.26
N ASP A 40 -20.31 37.12 8.43
CA ASP A 40 -19.55 36.23 7.59
C ASP A 40 -20.04 36.31 6.14
N LEU A 41 -21.35 36.25 5.95
CA LEU A 41 -21.97 36.40 4.62
C LEU A 41 -21.71 37.79 4.00
N LYS A 42 -21.75 38.86 4.80
CA LYS A 42 -21.46 40.22 4.32
C LYS A 42 -20.00 40.29 3.79
N LEU A 43 -19.05 39.73 4.50
CA LEU A 43 -17.64 39.72 4.08
C LEU A 43 -17.46 38.90 2.80
N LEU A 44 -18.04 37.70 2.74
CA LEU A 44 -17.98 36.85 1.54
C LEU A 44 -18.62 37.51 0.35
N ASN A 45 -19.80 38.11 0.52
CA ASN A 45 -20.56 38.74 -0.56
C ASN A 45 -19.95 40.06 -1.07
N GLN A 46 -18.96 40.63 -0.39
CA GLN A 46 -18.12 41.69 -0.95
C GLN A 46 -17.24 41.19 -2.12
N ARG A 47 -17.09 39.87 -2.23
CA ARG A 47 -16.38 39.26 -3.34
C ARG A 47 -17.22 38.99 -4.59
N VAL A 48 -18.49 39.39 -4.60
CA VAL A 48 -19.34 39.27 -5.79
C VAL A 48 -18.84 40.19 -6.90
N GLY A 49 -18.57 39.60 -8.07
CA GLY A 49 -17.98 40.29 -9.23
C GLY A 49 -16.58 40.84 -8.99
N ALA A 50 -15.89 40.39 -7.94
CA ALA A 50 -14.52 40.84 -7.69
C ALA A 50 -13.58 40.42 -8.84
N GLN A 51 -12.79 41.37 -9.31
CA GLN A 51 -11.76 41.09 -10.29
C GLN A 51 -10.64 40.28 -9.61
N LEU A 52 -10.23 39.18 -10.26
CA LEU A 52 -9.07 38.42 -9.87
C LEU A 52 -7.85 38.99 -10.63
N ASP A 53 -6.68 38.78 -10.05
CA ASP A 53 -5.48 39.23 -10.74
C ASP A 53 -5.27 38.43 -12.01
N GLU A 54 -5.16 39.11 -13.14
CA GLU A 54 -4.89 38.49 -14.44
C GLU A 54 -3.38 38.58 -14.75
N GLY A 55 -2.80 37.46 -15.17
CA GLY A 55 -1.40 37.40 -15.59
C GLY A 55 -1.04 35.98 -16.03
N ASP A 56 0.01 35.84 -16.84
CA ASP A 56 0.44 34.55 -17.43
C ASP A 56 0.73 33.46 -16.40
N SER A 57 1.00 33.81 -15.16
CA SER A 57 1.28 32.89 -14.03
C SER A 57 0.16 32.82 -13.00
N LYS A 58 -0.99 33.49 -13.21
CA LYS A 58 -2.10 33.52 -12.25
C LYS A 58 -3.38 33.01 -12.91
N LEU A 59 -3.48 31.68 -12.96
CA LEU A 59 -4.63 31.01 -13.55
C LEU A 59 -5.81 30.98 -12.56
N ALA A 60 -6.99 31.47 -13.00
CA ALA A 60 -8.20 31.37 -12.24
C ALA A 60 -9.03 30.17 -12.74
N ILE A 61 -9.62 29.42 -11.82
CA ILE A 61 -10.49 28.29 -12.14
C ILE A 61 -11.92 28.55 -11.66
N THR A 62 -12.92 28.21 -12.48
CA THR A 62 -14.33 28.29 -12.09
C THR A 62 -14.79 27.01 -11.41
N LEU A 63 -15.36 27.12 -10.21
CA LEU A 63 -15.99 26.02 -9.49
C LEU A 63 -17.50 26.12 -9.61
N SER A 64 -18.14 25.13 -10.23
CA SER A 64 -19.61 25.10 -10.33
C SER A 64 -20.18 23.84 -9.68
N THR A 65 -21.40 23.92 -9.17
CA THR A 65 -22.15 22.76 -8.67
C THR A 65 -22.68 21.89 -9.80
N ARG A 66 -22.73 22.40 -11.03
CA ARG A 66 -23.34 21.77 -12.21
C ARG A 66 -22.30 21.35 -13.24
N ARG A 67 -22.43 20.12 -13.72
CA ARG A 67 -21.53 19.56 -14.74
C ARG A 67 -21.73 20.22 -16.11
N ASP A 68 -23.00 20.44 -16.51
CA ASP A 68 -23.34 21.09 -17.77
C ASP A 68 -22.73 22.50 -17.90
N THR A 69 -22.73 23.27 -16.81
CA THR A 69 -22.08 24.59 -16.75
C THR A 69 -20.56 24.47 -16.97
N VAL A 70 -19.94 23.50 -16.30
CA VAL A 70 -18.51 23.23 -16.43
C VAL A 70 -18.14 22.84 -17.86
N ASP A 71 -18.88 21.91 -18.44
CA ASP A 71 -18.65 21.43 -19.81
C ASP A 71 -18.83 22.60 -20.80
N TYR A 72 -19.88 23.41 -20.64
CA TYR A 72 -20.13 24.61 -21.47
C TYR A 72 -19.00 25.64 -21.40
N ILE A 73 -18.49 25.94 -20.20
CA ILE A 73 -17.38 26.90 -20.02
C ILE A 73 -16.11 26.36 -20.72
N ASN A 74 -15.73 25.12 -20.45
CA ASN A 74 -14.53 24.53 -21.03
C ASN A 74 -14.59 24.45 -22.56
N ASP A 75 -15.72 24.01 -23.11
CA ASP A 75 -15.92 23.93 -24.57
C ASP A 75 -15.93 25.31 -25.22
N SER A 76 -16.56 26.30 -24.58
CA SER A 76 -16.61 27.66 -25.10
C SER A 76 -15.26 28.32 -25.11
N GLN A 77 -14.46 28.15 -24.05
CA GLN A 77 -13.10 28.68 -23.95
C GLN A 77 -12.18 28.01 -24.96
N LEU A 78 -12.28 26.67 -25.12
CA LEU A 78 -11.49 25.95 -26.11
C LEU A 78 -11.79 26.39 -27.55
N LYS A 79 -13.07 26.69 -27.86
CA LYS A 79 -13.48 27.23 -29.18
C LYS A 79 -12.92 28.62 -29.46
N LEU A 80 -12.78 29.47 -28.43
CA LEU A 80 -12.23 30.83 -28.59
C LEU A 80 -10.74 30.84 -28.88
N LEU A 81 -10.01 29.78 -28.55
CA LEU A 81 -8.59 29.68 -28.87
C LEU A 81 -8.38 29.50 -30.38
N PRO A 82 -7.33 30.12 -30.96
CA PRO A 82 -6.99 29.97 -32.38
C PRO A 82 -6.55 28.54 -32.71
N GLY A 83 -6.61 28.21 -34.00
CA GLY A 83 -6.13 26.91 -34.54
C GLY A 83 -7.14 25.76 -34.37
N GLU A 84 -6.80 24.64 -35.00
CA GLU A 84 -7.59 23.42 -34.91
C GLU A 84 -7.23 22.63 -33.64
N PRO A 85 -8.19 21.92 -33.03
CA PRO A 85 -7.92 21.10 -31.86
C PRO A 85 -7.15 19.82 -32.24
N CYS A 86 -6.09 19.52 -31.48
CA CYS A 86 -5.42 18.23 -31.53
C CYS A 86 -6.23 17.20 -30.73
N LEU A 87 -6.43 16.01 -31.31
CA LEU A 87 -7.15 14.91 -30.69
C LEU A 87 -6.17 13.87 -30.14
N PHE A 88 -6.25 13.62 -28.84
CA PHE A 88 -5.51 12.57 -28.15
C PHE A 88 -6.48 11.46 -27.72
N ARG A 89 -6.25 10.23 -28.19
CA ARG A 89 -7.13 9.08 -27.90
C ARG A 89 -6.53 8.22 -26.81
N GLY A 90 -7.30 8.01 -25.74
CA GLY A 90 -6.96 7.07 -24.68
C GLY A 90 -7.14 5.62 -25.13
N ARG A 91 -6.38 4.72 -24.51
CA ARG A 91 -6.41 3.27 -24.76
C ARG A 91 -6.92 2.54 -23.54
N ILE A 92 -7.91 1.65 -23.76
CA ILE A 92 -8.42 0.76 -22.72
C ILE A 92 -7.96 -0.67 -23.05
N GLN A 93 -7.43 -1.36 -22.04
CA GLN A 93 -7.09 -2.78 -22.09
C GLN A 93 -7.84 -3.49 -20.95
N GLY A 94 -8.47 -4.62 -21.22
CA GLY A 94 -9.27 -5.35 -20.24
C GLY A 94 -10.55 -4.64 -19.82
N GLU A 95 -10.96 -4.82 -18.55
CA GLU A 95 -12.20 -4.26 -18.01
C GLU A 95 -11.96 -2.90 -17.37
N PHE A 96 -12.38 -1.81 -18.02
CA PHE A 96 -12.33 -0.46 -17.44
C PHE A 96 -13.63 0.29 -17.76
N PRO A 97 -14.56 0.45 -16.79
CA PRO A 97 -15.85 1.09 -17.02
C PRO A 97 -15.70 2.56 -17.44
N GLU A 98 -16.44 3.00 -18.46
CA GLU A 98 -16.39 4.40 -18.93
C GLU A 98 -16.73 5.42 -17.82
N SER A 99 -17.62 5.06 -16.90
CA SER A 99 -18.00 5.92 -15.76
C SER A 99 -16.83 6.15 -14.78
N SER A 100 -15.82 5.30 -14.83
CA SER A 100 -14.63 5.36 -13.94
C SER A 100 -13.42 6.01 -14.61
N LEU A 101 -13.54 6.41 -15.88
CA LEU A 101 -12.44 7.04 -16.61
C LEU A 101 -12.02 8.37 -15.94
N PRO A 102 -10.74 8.50 -15.58
CA PRO A 102 -10.23 9.73 -14.98
C PRO A 102 -10.19 10.89 -15.97
N THR A 103 -10.02 10.61 -17.28
CA THR A 103 -10.05 11.58 -18.39
C THR A 103 -10.99 11.07 -19.50
N PRO A 104 -11.47 11.94 -20.40
CA PRO A 104 -12.19 11.50 -21.59
C PRO A 104 -11.32 10.59 -22.48
N ILE A 105 -11.95 9.61 -23.15
CA ILE A 105 -11.26 8.79 -24.15
C ILE A 105 -10.73 9.68 -25.29
N GLU A 106 -11.56 10.59 -25.74
CA GLU A 106 -11.19 11.60 -26.73
C GLU A 106 -10.93 12.93 -26.02
N LEU A 107 -9.66 13.33 -26.00
CA LEU A 107 -9.21 14.55 -25.35
C LEU A 107 -8.82 15.56 -26.45
N TYR A 108 -9.63 16.61 -26.60
CA TYR A 108 -9.40 17.70 -27.54
C TYR A 108 -8.67 18.84 -26.85
N LEU A 109 -7.53 19.23 -27.36
CA LEU A 109 -6.66 20.26 -26.80
C LEU A 109 -6.19 21.24 -27.86
N LYS A 110 -5.89 22.48 -27.44
CA LYS A 110 -5.24 23.50 -28.29
C LYS A 110 -4.08 24.14 -27.54
N THR A 111 -3.13 24.68 -28.25
CA THR A 111 -2.12 25.58 -27.65
C THR A 111 -2.85 26.77 -27.01
N GLY A 112 -2.41 27.18 -25.82
CA GLY A 112 -3.09 28.19 -25.00
C GLY A 112 -4.22 27.64 -24.11
N ALA A 113 -4.56 26.35 -24.19
CA ALA A 113 -5.60 25.78 -23.36
C ALA A 113 -5.15 25.66 -21.89
N GLN A 114 -6.03 26.14 -20.99
CA GLN A 114 -5.83 25.95 -19.56
C GLN A 114 -6.21 24.55 -19.15
N ILE A 115 -5.28 23.88 -18.46
CA ILE A 115 -5.44 22.50 -18.00
C ILE A 115 -5.19 22.34 -16.50
N ILE A 116 -5.64 21.22 -15.97
CA ILE A 116 -5.29 20.73 -14.63
C ILE A 116 -4.70 19.33 -14.73
N PHE A 117 -3.63 19.10 -14.00
CA PHE A 117 -3.09 17.76 -13.82
C PHE A 117 -3.96 16.95 -12.85
N ILE A 118 -4.27 15.72 -13.20
CA ILE A 118 -5.16 14.85 -12.40
C ILE A 118 -4.43 13.62 -11.81
N LYS A 119 -3.12 13.60 -11.91
CA LYS A 119 -2.25 12.57 -11.33
C LYS A 119 -0.92 13.21 -10.94
N ASN A 120 -0.35 12.76 -9.83
CA ASN A 120 1.00 13.18 -9.44
C ASN A 120 2.02 12.64 -10.44
N ASP A 121 3.00 13.46 -10.76
CA ASP A 121 4.15 13.03 -11.54
C ASP A 121 5.11 12.18 -10.71
N ILE A 122 5.74 11.20 -11.36
CA ILE A 122 6.71 10.31 -10.71
C ILE A 122 8.00 11.07 -10.38
N GLU A 123 8.40 12.00 -11.24
CA GLU A 123 9.58 12.87 -11.08
C GLU A 123 9.28 14.12 -10.25
N HIS A 124 8.07 14.24 -9.68
CA HIS A 124 7.64 15.38 -8.87
C HIS A 124 7.69 16.74 -9.58
N GLN A 125 7.52 16.77 -10.90
CA GLN A 125 7.46 18.01 -11.66
C GLN A 125 6.16 18.76 -11.45
N TRP A 126 5.06 18.04 -11.19
CA TRP A 126 3.74 18.56 -10.79
C TRP A 126 3.03 17.60 -9.83
N VAL A 127 2.00 18.10 -9.21
CA VAL A 127 1.08 17.30 -8.36
C VAL A 127 -0.34 17.35 -8.92
N ASN A 128 -1.18 16.40 -8.48
CA ASN A 128 -2.61 16.43 -8.80
C ASN A 128 -3.23 17.76 -8.32
N GLY A 129 -3.84 18.50 -9.24
CA GLY A 129 -4.42 19.82 -8.97
C GLY A 129 -3.58 21.00 -9.48
N THR A 130 -2.33 20.77 -9.89
CA THR A 130 -1.52 21.84 -10.52
C THR A 130 -2.20 22.32 -11.80
N LEU A 131 -2.36 23.63 -11.93
CA LEU A 131 -2.86 24.29 -13.14
C LEU A 131 -1.70 24.59 -14.09
N GLY A 132 -2.01 24.63 -15.39
CA GLY A 132 -1.06 25.00 -16.40
C GLY A 132 -1.73 25.41 -17.70
N THR A 133 -0.91 25.93 -18.61
CA THR A 133 -1.31 26.32 -19.97
C THR A 133 -0.50 25.53 -20.99
N ILE A 134 -1.17 24.96 -21.97
CA ILE A 134 -0.49 24.23 -23.06
C ILE A 134 0.29 25.24 -23.92
N ILE A 135 1.60 25.00 -24.06
CA ILE A 135 2.48 25.86 -24.86
C ILE A 135 2.84 25.25 -26.23
N GLY A 136 2.60 23.95 -26.41
CA GLY A 136 2.83 23.28 -27.70
C GLY A 136 2.62 21.77 -27.64
N PHE A 137 2.71 21.17 -28.82
CA PHE A 137 2.61 19.72 -29.04
C PHE A 137 3.77 19.29 -29.94
N ASP A 138 4.28 18.05 -29.75
CA ASP A 138 5.17 17.42 -30.74
C ASP A 138 4.36 16.97 -31.97
N GLU A 139 5.00 16.98 -33.12
CA GLU A 139 4.41 16.57 -34.42
C GLU A 139 4.42 15.03 -34.60
N ASP A 140 5.08 14.27 -33.73
CA ASP A 140 5.23 12.82 -33.81
C ASP A 140 4.04 12.03 -33.27
N GLU A 141 3.90 10.75 -33.69
CA GLU A 141 2.81 9.83 -33.25
C GLU A 141 2.75 9.60 -31.72
N ASN A 142 3.82 9.86 -30.98
CA ASN A 142 3.86 9.89 -29.52
C ASN A 142 3.86 11.34 -29.01
N ALA A 143 2.97 12.14 -29.53
CA ALA A 143 2.91 13.58 -29.34
C ALA A 143 3.06 13.96 -27.87
N LYS A 144 4.22 14.50 -27.50
CA LYS A 144 4.42 15.08 -26.18
C LYS A 144 3.66 16.39 -26.08
N ILE A 145 3.09 16.65 -24.92
CA ILE A 145 2.38 17.88 -24.64
C ILE A 145 3.27 18.72 -23.74
N TYR A 146 3.57 19.94 -24.18
CA TYR A 146 4.34 20.91 -23.40
C TYR A 146 3.40 21.82 -22.65
N VAL A 147 3.59 21.93 -21.34
CA VAL A 147 2.72 22.71 -20.45
C VAL A 147 3.58 23.65 -19.62
N ARG A 148 3.19 24.91 -19.55
CA ARG A 148 3.69 25.87 -18.57
C ARG A 148 2.78 25.84 -17.34
N THR A 149 3.34 25.44 -16.19
CA THR A 149 2.62 25.43 -14.93
C THR A 149 2.37 26.84 -14.41
N GLU A 150 1.42 26.99 -13.47
CA GLU A 150 1.15 28.28 -12.81
C GLU A 150 2.35 28.85 -12.03
N GLU A 151 3.35 28.01 -11.72
CA GLU A 151 4.63 28.43 -11.12
C GLU A 151 5.63 28.93 -12.16
N GLY A 152 5.26 28.93 -13.46
CA GLY A 152 6.11 29.36 -14.56
C GLY A 152 7.13 28.29 -15.04
N LYS A 153 7.00 27.05 -14.60
CA LYS A 153 7.87 25.94 -15.01
C LYS A 153 7.31 25.27 -16.27
N ASP A 154 8.13 25.10 -17.28
CA ASP A 154 7.79 24.34 -18.47
C ASP A 154 8.05 22.86 -18.24
N VAL A 155 7.04 22.03 -18.46
CA VAL A 155 7.09 20.57 -18.25
C VAL A 155 6.58 19.84 -19.48
N MET A 156 7.13 18.64 -19.69
CA MET A 156 6.73 17.73 -20.75
C MET A 156 5.81 16.66 -20.18
N VAL A 157 4.64 16.47 -20.79
CA VAL A 157 3.61 15.55 -20.33
C VAL A 157 3.52 14.36 -21.27
N GLU A 158 3.63 13.18 -20.73
CA GLU A 158 3.47 11.90 -21.41
C GLU A 158 2.20 11.18 -20.91
N PRO A 159 1.68 10.19 -21.69
CA PRO A 159 0.55 9.38 -21.25
C PRO A 159 0.83 8.65 -19.94
N ALA A 160 -0.16 8.60 -19.07
CA ALA A 160 -0.10 7.87 -17.81
C ALA A 160 -1.15 6.77 -17.79
N ALA A 161 -0.88 5.70 -17.07
CA ALA A 161 -1.76 4.57 -16.93
C ALA A 161 -2.50 4.57 -15.59
N TRP A 162 -3.75 4.12 -15.60
CA TRP A 162 -4.57 3.83 -14.42
C TRP A 162 -5.01 2.38 -14.48
N SER A 163 -4.82 1.65 -13.38
CA SER A 163 -5.22 0.25 -13.24
C SER A 163 -6.60 0.14 -12.58
N ASN A 164 -7.45 -0.72 -13.12
CA ASN A 164 -8.66 -1.15 -12.46
C ASN A 164 -8.37 -2.44 -11.71
N MET A 165 -8.40 -2.36 -10.37
CA MET A 165 -8.05 -3.46 -9.48
C MET A 165 -9.32 -4.15 -8.96
N ARG A 166 -9.33 -5.48 -9.02
CA ARG A 166 -10.32 -6.32 -8.34
C ARG A 166 -9.69 -6.88 -7.08
N TYR A 167 -10.43 -6.78 -5.98
CA TYR A 167 -10.01 -7.31 -4.70
C TYR A 167 -10.75 -8.61 -4.43
N HIS A 168 -10.03 -9.68 -4.08
CA HIS A 168 -10.62 -10.92 -3.63
C HIS A 168 -9.95 -11.40 -2.34
N PHE A 169 -10.74 -12.07 -1.49
CA PHE A 169 -10.22 -12.60 -0.23
C PHE A 169 -9.70 -14.02 -0.46
N ASN A 170 -8.39 -14.23 -0.27
CA ASN A 170 -7.78 -15.55 -0.28
C ASN A 170 -8.06 -16.24 1.06
N GLU A 171 -8.92 -17.27 1.03
CA GLU A 171 -9.33 -18.02 2.22
C GLU A 171 -8.19 -18.83 2.85
N VAL A 172 -7.21 -19.27 2.07
CA VAL A 172 -6.07 -20.08 2.52
C VAL A 172 -5.06 -19.20 3.25
N GLU A 173 -4.67 -18.09 2.63
CA GLU A 173 -3.67 -17.19 3.18
C GLU A 173 -4.27 -16.12 4.13
N LYS A 174 -5.62 -16.05 4.20
CA LYS A 174 -6.37 -15.06 5.02
C LYS A 174 -5.96 -13.62 4.74
N LYS A 175 -5.70 -13.30 3.48
CA LYS A 175 -5.34 -11.95 3.03
C LYS A 175 -6.21 -11.52 1.84
N ILE A 176 -6.31 -10.21 1.65
CA ILE A 176 -6.89 -9.63 0.44
C ILE A 176 -5.81 -9.63 -0.64
N GLU A 177 -6.12 -10.17 -1.79
CA GLU A 177 -5.27 -10.16 -2.99
C GLU A 177 -5.83 -9.16 -4.00
N GLU A 178 -4.92 -8.53 -4.74
CA GLU A 178 -5.22 -7.53 -5.75
C GLU A 178 -4.92 -8.12 -7.13
N GLU A 179 -5.89 -8.00 -8.04
CA GLU A 179 -5.77 -8.42 -9.43
C GLU A 179 -6.06 -7.23 -10.35
N GLU A 180 -5.12 -6.90 -11.24
CA GLU A 180 -5.37 -5.90 -12.29
C GLU A 180 -6.26 -6.52 -13.37
N ILE A 181 -7.52 -6.05 -13.46
CA ILE A 181 -8.51 -6.55 -14.43
C ILE A 181 -8.62 -5.66 -15.67
N GLY A 182 -8.09 -4.46 -15.60
CA GLY A 182 -8.08 -3.53 -16.71
C GLY A 182 -7.15 -2.35 -16.50
N ARG A 183 -6.77 -1.74 -17.61
CA ARG A 183 -5.85 -0.61 -17.67
C ARG A 183 -6.38 0.44 -18.63
N TYR A 184 -6.32 1.69 -18.21
CA TYR A 184 -6.60 2.85 -19.04
C TYR A 184 -5.37 3.73 -19.16
N GLU A 185 -5.02 4.15 -20.37
CA GLU A 185 -3.86 4.96 -20.67
C GLU A 185 -4.28 6.23 -21.42
N GLN A 186 -3.93 7.39 -20.90
CA GLN A 186 -4.22 8.69 -21.47
C GLN A 186 -3.32 9.76 -20.83
N TYR A 187 -3.22 10.96 -21.39
CA TYR A 187 -2.55 12.07 -20.74
C TYR A 187 -3.23 12.46 -19.43
N PRO A 188 -2.44 12.69 -18.35
CA PRO A 188 -2.99 12.94 -17.00
C PRO A 188 -3.46 14.39 -16.82
N ILE A 189 -4.14 14.95 -17.83
CA ILE A 189 -4.59 16.32 -17.86
C ILE A 189 -6.07 16.42 -18.31
N ARG A 190 -6.72 17.51 -17.91
CA ARG A 190 -8.07 17.89 -18.37
C ARG A 190 -8.12 19.39 -18.60
N LEU A 191 -9.06 19.84 -19.46
CA LEU A 191 -9.41 21.25 -19.54
C LEU A 191 -9.89 21.76 -18.18
N ALA A 192 -9.47 22.93 -17.79
CA ALA A 192 -9.67 23.46 -16.45
C ALA A 192 -9.93 24.96 -16.35
N TRP A 193 -10.63 25.55 -17.29
CA TRP A 193 -11.25 26.85 -17.04
C TRP A 193 -12.38 26.73 -16.02
N ALA A 194 -13.04 25.56 -16.00
CA ALA A 194 -14.00 25.20 -14.98
C ALA A 194 -13.88 23.72 -14.57
N ILE A 195 -14.18 23.44 -13.29
CA ILE A 195 -14.38 22.08 -12.75
C ILE A 195 -15.58 22.07 -11.79
N THR A 196 -16.12 20.88 -11.51
CA THR A 196 -17.17 20.78 -10.50
C THR A 196 -16.61 20.89 -9.10
N VAL A 197 -17.40 21.44 -8.16
CA VAL A 197 -17.06 21.50 -6.73
C VAL A 197 -16.66 20.12 -6.18
N HIS A 198 -17.31 19.04 -6.61
CA HIS A 198 -16.94 17.67 -6.20
C HIS A 198 -15.53 17.27 -6.66
N LYS A 199 -15.18 17.57 -7.91
CA LYS A 199 -13.85 17.24 -8.44
C LYS A 199 -12.75 18.12 -7.88
N SER A 200 -13.08 19.30 -7.31
CA SER A 200 -12.12 20.16 -6.62
C SER A 200 -11.75 19.67 -5.21
N GLN A 201 -12.42 18.65 -4.69
CA GLN A 201 -12.09 18.12 -3.36
C GLN A 201 -10.64 17.64 -3.30
N GLY A 202 -9.93 18.04 -2.25
CA GLY A 202 -8.49 17.73 -2.08
C GLY A 202 -7.55 18.71 -2.77
N LEU A 203 -8.03 19.47 -3.76
CA LEU A 203 -7.24 20.45 -4.50
C LEU A 203 -7.13 21.80 -3.78
N THR A 204 -6.15 22.61 -4.20
CA THR A 204 -5.89 23.95 -3.65
C THR A 204 -5.60 24.88 -4.80
N PHE A 205 -6.19 26.07 -4.79
CA PHE A 205 -6.02 27.07 -5.84
C PHE A 205 -5.72 28.44 -5.23
N ASN A 206 -4.99 29.26 -5.95
CA ASN A 206 -4.73 30.64 -5.56
C ASN A 206 -5.89 31.57 -5.94
N GLN A 207 -6.54 31.27 -7.06
CA GLN A 207 -7.66 32.08 -7.57
C GLN A 207 -8.82 31.21 -8.01
N VAL A 208 -10.03 31.52 -7.52
CA VAL A 208 -11.23 30.73 -7.76
C VAL A 208 -12.41 31.64 -8.09
N LYS A 209 -13.08 31.37 -9.21
CA LYS A 209 -14.42 31.91 -9.51
C LYS A 209 -15.45 30.89 -9.04
N ILE A 210 -16.39 31.28 -8.17
CA ILE A 210 -17.42 30.38 -7.66
C ILE A 210 -18.75 30.70 -8.30
N ASP A 211 -19.30 29.71 -8.99
CA ASP A 211 -20.60 29.80 -9.67
C ASP A 211 -21.57 28.78 -9.04
N PHE A 212 -22.51 29.30 -8.26
CA PHE A 212 -23.60 28.54 -7.67
C PHE A 212 -24.94 28.75 -8.44
N THR A 213 -24.88 29.24 -9.66
CA THR A 213 -26.07 29.37 -10.51
C THR A 213 -26.79 28.00 -10.63
N GLY A 214 -28.09 28.00 -10.30
CA GLY A 214 -28.86 26.74 -10.18
C GLY A 214 -28.85 26.13 -8.80
N GLY A 215 -28.18 26.76 -7.81
CA GLY A 215 -28.24 26.43 -6.39
C GLY A 215 -27.22 25.37 -5.90
N VAL A 216 -27.17 25.28 -4.58
CA VAL A 216 -26.41 24.28 -3.85
C VAL A 216 -27.35 23.15 -3.43
N PHE A 217 -27.12 21.94 -3.93
CA PHE A 217 -28.03 20.79 -3.73
C PHE A 217 -27.54 19.76 -2.71
N ALA A 218 -26.28 19.80 -2.32
CA ALA A 218 -25.71 18.89 -1.32
C ALA A 218 -25.11 19.66 -0.14
N GLY A 219 -25.36 19.16 1.06
CA GLY A 219 -24.81 19.74 2.28
C GLY A 219 -23.29 19.80 2.25
N GLY A 220 -22.73 20.97 2.59
CA GLY A 220 -21.29 21.20 2.61
C GLY A 220 -20.65 21.65 1.30
N GLN A 221 -21.37 21.70 0.18
CA GLN A 221 -20.80 22.14 -1.11
C GLN A 221 -20.24 23.57 -1.04
N THR A 222 -20.93 24.49 -0.37
CA THR A 222 -20.47 25.88 -0.16
C THR A 222 -19.13 25.90 0.57
N TYR A 223 -19.00 25.14 1.65
CA TYR A 223 -17.73 25.00 2.36
C TYR A 223 -16.63 24.43 1.46
N VAL A 224 -16.95 23.35 0.72
CA VAL A 224 -15.97 22.72 -0.19
C VAL A 224 -15.45 23.72 -1.21
N ALA A 225 -16.32 24.47 -1.88
CA ALA A 225 -15.92 25.45 -2.88
C ALA A 225 -15.05 26.56 -2.30
N LEU A 226 -15.50 27.22 -1.23
CA LEU A 226 -14.78 28.32 -0.59
C LEU A 226 -13.42 27.87 -0.01
N SER A 227 -13.40 26.68 0.60
CA SER A 227 -12.18 26.14 1.21
C SER A 227 -11.13 25.69 0.19
N ARG A 228 -11.40 25.76 -1.12
CA ARG A 228 -10.40 25.48 -2.16
C ARG A 228 -9.40 26.59 -2.31
N CYS A 229 -9.78 27.82 -2.03
CA CYS A 229 -8.91 28.98 -2.16
C CYS A 229 -8.00 29.16 -0.95
N THR A 230 -6.79 29.67 -1.19
CA THR A 230 -5.80 29.95 -0.14
C THR A 230 -6.12 31.21 0.63
N SER A 231 -6.81 32.18 0.03
CA SER A 231 -7.19 33.48 0.64
C SER A 231 -8.58 33.93 0.24
N LEU A 232 -9.15 34.85 0.99
CA LEU A 232 -10.43 35.47 0.66
C LEU A 232 -10.33 36.37 -0.60
N GLU A 233 -9.21 37.04 -0.78
CA GLU A 233 -8.92 37.91 -1.93
C GLU A 233 -8.87 37.14 -3.24
N GLY A 234 -8.46 35.87 -3.19
CA GLY A 234 -8.41 34.97 -4.34
C GLY A 234 -9.79 34.46 -4.78
N ILE A 235 -10.87 34.80 -4.07
CA ILE A 235 -12.25 34.40 -4.43
C ILE A 235 -12.96 35.47 -5.20
N SER A 236 -13.65 35.06 -6.27
CA SER A 236 -14.68 35.86 -6.97
C SER A 236 -15.97 35.04 -6.98
N LEU A 237 -17.06 35.65 -6.55
CA LEU A 237 -18.40 35.03 -6.55
C LEU A 237 -19.20 35.52 -7.75
N GLN A 238 -19.86 34.61 -8.46
CA GLN A 238 -20.76 34.96 -9.56
C GLN A 238 -22.06 35.59 -9.01
N GLU A 239 -22.58 35.06 -7.90
CA GLU A 239 -23.79 35.51 -7.22
C GLU A 239 -23.56 35.57 -5.70
N PRO A 240 -24.34 36.38 -4.96
CA PRO A 240 -24.27 36.42 -3.52
C PRO A 240 -24.64 35.06 -2.90
N ILE A 241 -23.84 34.59 -1.95
CA ILE A 241 -24.15 33.39 -1.16
C ILE A 241 -25.28 33.72 -0.18
N ARG A 242 -26.32 32.89 -0.19
CA ARG A 242 -27.49 33.00 0.69
C ARG A 242 -27.34 32.06 1.89
N GLN A 243 -28.00 32.44 3.00
CA GLN A 243 -28.01 31.58 4.21
C GLN A 243 -28.54 30.17 3.93
N SER A 244 -29.51 30.02 3.02
CA SER A 244 -30.10 28.74 2.61
C SER A 244 -29.11 27.81 1.90
N GLU A 245 -28.01 28.34 1.37
CA GLU A 245 -26.97 27.59 0.67
C GLU A 245 -25.88 27.07 1.63
N ILE A 246 -25.99 27.45 2.90
CA ILE A 246 -25.08 26.98 3.97
C ILE A 246 -25.82 26.01 4.85
N PHE A 247 -25.74 24.74 4.50
CA PHE A 247 -26.36 23.69 5.30
C PHE A 247 -25.47 22.43 5.36
N VAL A 248 -25.63 21.68 6.45
CA VAL A 248 -24.97 20.41 6.69
C VAL A 248 -26.03 19.40 7.13
N ARG A 249 -25.95 18.17 6.63
CA ARG A 249 -26.90 17.11 7.00
C ARG A 249 -26.86 16.81 8.49
N ASN A 250 -28.02 16.55 9.09
CA ASN A 250 -28.14 16.31 10.53
C ASN A 250 -27.34 15.07 10.98
N GLU A 251 -27.28 14.04 10.15
CA GLU A 251 -26.48 12.83 10.42
C GLU A 251 -25.00 13.16 10.58
N VAL A 252 -24.46 14.06 9.76
CA VAL A 252 -23.07 14.53 9.84
C VAL A 252 -22.86 15.32 11.13
N LYS A 253 -23.80 16.20 11.49
CA LYS A 253 -23.74 16.96 12.75
C LYS A 253 -23.77 16.06 13.97
N GLN A 254 -24.60 15.00 13.95
CA GLN A 254 -24.67 14.03 15.03
C GLN A 254 -23.37 13.23 15.13
N PHE A 255 -22.84 12.78 14.01
CA PHE A 255 -21.57 12.05 13.98
C PHE A 255 -20.39 12.89 14.48
N ALA A 256 -20.34 14.18 14.12
CA ALA A 256 -19.29 15.10 14.54
C ALA A 256 -19.24 15.33 16.07
N ARG A 257 -20.33 15.09 16.80
CA ARG A 257 -20.34 15.17 18.28
C ARG A 257 -19.39 14.15 18.95
N HIS A 258 -19.06 13.07 18.24
CA HIS A 258 -18.15 12.02 18.73
C HIS A 258 -16.70 12.21 18.29
N TYR A 259 -16.39 13.33 17.61
CA TYR A 259 -15.01 13.65 17.25
C TYR A 259 -14.18 13.92 18.49
N ASN A 260 -12.97 13.35 18.49
CA ASN A 260 -11.97 13.54 19.55
C ASN A 260 -12.44 13.08 20.95
N ASP A 261 -13.37 12.13 21.04
CA ASP A 261 -13.73 11.52 22.35
C ASP A 261 -12.51 10.80 22.92
N GLN A 262 -11.96 11.39 23.99
CA GLN A 262 -10.73 10.94 24.63
C GLN A 262 -10.86 9.54 25.22
N SER A 263 -12.05 9.16 25.71
CA SER A 263 -12.28 7.83 26.28
C SER A 263 -12.21 6.75 25.20
N THR A 264 -12.88 6.98 24.07
CA THR A 264 -12.86 6.09 22.91
C THR A 264 -11.46 5.99 22.29
N ILE A 265 -10.77 7.13 22.14
CA ILE A 265 -9.39 7.18 21.63
C ILE A 265 -8.46 6.38 22.55
N HIS A 266 -8.51 6.61 23.86
CA HIS A 266 -7.65 5.91 24.83
C HIS A 266 -7.88 4.38 24.77
N THR A 267 -9.15 3.97 24.74
CA THR A 267 -9.51 2.55 24.63
C THR A 267 -8.96 1.93 23.35
N ALA A 268 -9.13 2.62 22.21
CA ALA A 268 -8.63 2.14 20.92
C ALA A 268 -7.10 2.08 20.86
N LEU A 269 -6.42 3.08 21.43
CA LEU A 269 -4.94 3.09 21.51
C LEU A 269 -4.43 1.93 22.37
N THR A 270 -5.09 1.65 23.50
CA THR A 270 -4.72 0.53 24.36
C THR A 270 -4.91 -0.82 23.65
N GLN A 271 -6.02 -0.99 22.92
CA GLN A 271 -6.27 -2.18 22.11
C GLN A 271 -5.26 -2.33 20.99
N SER A 272 -5.01 -1.25 20.24
CA SER A 272 -4.02 -1.23 19.15
C SER A 272 -2.61 -1.53 19.64
N LYS A 273 -2.23 -1.01 20.82
CA LYS A 273 -0.94 -1.32 21.45
C LYS A 273 -0.80 -2.81 21.74
N ALA A 274 -1.84 -3.42 22.31
CA ALA A 274 -1.85 -4.85 22.58
C ALA A 274 -1.76 -5.67 21.28
N ASP A 275 -2.52 -5.29 20.23
CA ASP A 275 -2.48 -5.95 18.93
C ASP A 275 -1.10 -5.88 18.26
N LYS A 276 -0.44 -4.71 18.34
CA LYS A 276 0.94 -4.54 17.88
C LYS A 276 1.90 -5.46 18.63
N GLN A 277 1.80 -5.51 19.96
CA GLN A 277 2.64 -6.36 20.80
C GLN A 277 2.46 -7.85 20.47
N TYR A 278 1.20 -8.33 20.22
CA TYR A 278 0.97 -9.68 19.74
C TYR A 278 1.60 -9.93 18.38
N HIS A 279 1.53 -8.97 17.47
CA HIS A 279 2.15 -9.07 16.15
C HIS A 279 3.68 -9.14 16.26
N ASP A 280 4.28 -8.31 17.11
CA ASP A 280 5.71 -8.30 17.35
C ASP A 280 6.17 -9.62 18.03
N ALA A 281 5.35 -10.18 18.93
CA ALA A 281 5.59 -11.50 19.51
C ALA A 281 5.62 -12.61 18.44
N VAL A 282 4.67 -12.59 17.50
CA VAL A 282 4.64 -13.54 16.38
C VAL A 282 5.86 -13.39 15.47
N LYS A 283 6.25 -12.15 15.13
CA LYS A 283 7.44 -11.88 14.31
C LYS A 283 8.74 -12.34 14.98
N ALA A 284 8.90 -12.06 16.27
CA ALA A 284 10.07 -12.50 17.03
C ALA A 284 10.15 -14.03 17.09
N TYR A 285 9.01 -14.68 17.29
CA TYR A 285 8.92 -16.14 17.28
C TYR A 285 9.33 -16.72 15.92
N ASP A 286 8.89 -16.14 14.82
CA ASP A 286 9.24 -16.59 13.47
C ASP A 286 10.73 -16.45 13.17
N LYS A 287 11.39 -15.46 13.79
CA LYS A 287 12.84 -15.24 13.70
C LYS A 287 13.65 -16.15 14.64
N GLY A 288 12.99 -16.90 15.54
CA GLY A 288 13.65 -17.73 16.53
C GLY A 288 14.06 -16.99 17.80
N ASP A 289 13.74 -15.70 17.92
CA ASP A 289 14.01 -14.92 19.14
C ASP A 289 12.90 -15.16 20.18
N MET A 290 13.09 -16.24 20.96
CA MET A 290 12.12 -16.69 21.96
C MET A 290 11.95 -15.69 23.13
N GLN A 291 13.01 -15.00 23.52
CA GLN A 291 12.96 -14.04 24.61
C GLN A 291 12.09 -12.84 24.20
N ALA A 292 12.39 -12.19 23.06
CA ALA A 292 11.60 -11.10 22.54
C ALA A 292 10.13 -11.52 22.25
N ALA A 293 9.89 -12.75 21.81
CA ALA A 293 8.57 -13.29 21.59
C ALA A 293 7.76 -13.35 22.89
N LEU A 294 8.35 -13.86 23.97
CA LEU A 294 7.70 -13.93 25.29
C LEU A 294 7.46 -12.55 25.90
N ASP A 295 8.47 -11.69 25.85
CA ASP A 295 8.35 -10.34 26.42
C ASP A 295 7.23 -9.55 25.75
N ASN A 296 7.15 -9.55 24.41
CA ASN A 296 6.07 -8.91 23.69
C ASN A 296 4.70 -9.55 23.97
N PHE A 297 4.64 -10.88 24.11
CA PHE A 297 3.41 -11.57 24.46
C PHE A 297 2.90 -11.20 25.84
N PHE A 298 3.77 -11.14 26.86
CA PHE A 298 3.41 -10.71 28.21
C PHE A 298 3.00 -9.23 28.25
N LEU A 299 3.68 -8.35 27.52
CA LEU A 299 3.28 -6.95 27.39
C LEU A 299 1.88 -6.82 26.78
N ALA A 300 1.56 -7.62 25.76
CA ALA A 300 0.25 -7.62 25.12
C ALA A 300 -0.86 -8.07 26.10
N ILE A 301 -0.63 -9.15 26.84
CA ILE A 301 -1.56 -9.64 27.87
C ILE A 301 -1.75 -8.57 28.96
N HIS A 302 -0.68 -7.95 29.45
CA HIS A 302 -0.75 -6.89 30.47
C HIS A 302 -1.54 -5.67 29.98
N SER A 303 -1.39 -5.31 28.71
CA SER A 303 -2.10 -4.17 28.14
C SER A 303 -3.62 -4.40 28.05
N ARG A 304 -4.09 -5.63 27.84
CA ARG A 304 -5.53 -5.91 27.62
C ARG A 304 -6.13 -6.96 28.56
N TYR A 305 -5.31 -7.71 29.28
CA TYR A 305 -5.74 -8.83 30.17
C TYR A 305 -6.62 -9.89 29.48
N ASP A 306 -6.46 -10.06 28.17
CA ASP A 306 -7.33 -10.89 27.35
C ASP A 306 -6.55 -12.00 26.64
N ILE A 307 -6.30 -13.10 27.37
CA ILE A 307 -5.66 -14.29 26.81
C ILE A 307 -6.56 -15.03 25.81
N GLU A 308 -7.86 -14.81 25.87
CA GLU A 308 -8.85 -15.38 24.97
C GLU A 308 -8.93 -14.66 23.61
N HIS A 309 -8.25 -13.52 23.50
CA HIS A 309 -8.23 -12.76 22.26
C HIS A 309 -7.69 -13.57 21.07
N PRO A 310 -8.25 -13.42 19.85
CA PRO A 310 -7.83 -14.18 18.67
C PRO A 310 -6.33 -14.14 18.37
N LEU A 311 -5.67 -12.99 18.59
CA LEU A 311 -4.23 -12.84 18.39
C LEU A 311 -3.41 -13.62 19.43
N ALA A 312 -3.83 -13.63 20.72
CA ALA A 312 -3.19 -14.43 21.75
C ALA A 312 -3.35 -15.93 21.45
N LYS A 313 -4.56 -16.38 21.11
CA LYS A 313 -4.82 -17.76 20.70
C LYS A 313 -4.01 -18.15 19.45
N ARG A 314 -3.87 -17.24 18.47
CA ARG A 314 -3.06 -17.47 17.26
C ARG A 314 -1.58 -17.67 17.61
N PHE A 315 -1.03 -16.83 18.50
CA PHE A 315 0.37 -16.95 18.96
C PHE A 315 0.60 -18.30 19.66
N ILE A 316 -0.27 -18.68 20.62
CA ILE A 316 -0.19 -19.96 21.34
C ILE A 316 -0.27 -21.13 20.36
N ARG A 317 -1.23 -21.12 19.43
CA ARG A 317 -1.39 -22.16 18.41
C ARG A 317 -0.15 -22.29 17.54
N LYS A 318 0.43 -21.17 17.11
CA LYS A 318 1.67 -21.18 16.29
C LYS A 318 2.85 -21.79 17.05
N LYS A 319 2.98 -21.50 18.36
CA LYS A 319 3.99 -22.10 19.23
C LYS A 319 3.81 -23.62 19.37
N LEU A 320 2.57 -24.07 19.59
CA LEU A 320 2.24 -25.49 19.67
C LEU A 320 2.54 -26.22 18.34
N ASN A 321 2.16 -25.65 17.21
CA ASN A 321 2.45 -26.23 15.90
C ASN A 321 3.97 -26.38 15.70
N LYS A 322 4.78 -25.37 16.05
CA LYS A 322 6.24 -25.45 15.94
C LYS A 322 6.84 -26.50 16.86
N MET A 323 6.33 -26.63 18.06
CA MET A 323 6.75 -27.71 18.97
C MET A 323 6.46 -29.10 18.39
N ASN A 324 5.27 -29.29 17.81
CA ASN A 324 4.89 -30.54 17.16
C ASN A 324 5.79 -30.86 15.95
N GLU A 325 6.09 -29.84 15.11
CA GLU A 325 7.03 -29.99 13.99
C GLU A 325 8.43 -30.45 14.46
N LEU A 326 8.96 -29.76 15.48
CA LEU A 326 10.27 -30.11 16.05
C LEU A 326 10.27 -31.47 16.68
N GLN A 327 9.19 -31.89 17.33
CA GLN A 327 9.05 -33.23 17.89
C GLN A 327 9.01 -34.30 16.80
N ALA A 328 8.25 -34.08 15.73
CA ALA A 328 8.18 -34.98 14.59
C ALA A 328 9.56 -35.13 13.90
N GLU A 329 10.31 -34.02 13.73
CA GLU A 329 11.65 -34.04 13.17
C GLU A 329 12.63 -34.78 14.07
N ASN A 330 12.56 -34.61 15.40
CA ASN A 330 13.35 -35.33 16.35
C ASN A 330 13.12 -36.86 16.25
N GLU A 331 11.87 -37.29 16.16
CA GLU A 331 11.55 -38.71 15.99
C GLU A 331 12.09 -39.24 14.65
N ARG A 332 11.99 -38.47 13.59
CA ARG A 332 12.56 -38.81 12.29
C ARG A 332 14.07 -38.97 12.33
N LEU A 333 14.78 -38.05 12.99
CA LEU A 333 16.24 -38.13 13.17
C LEU A 333 16.65 -39.31 14.00
N LYS A 334 15.91 -39.62 15.06
CA LYS A 334 16.15 -40.83 15.88
C LYS A 334 16.05 -42.11 15.05
N GLU A 335 15.04 -42.20 14.18
CA GLU A 335 14.87 -43.35 13.29
C GLU A 335 16.02 -43.50 12.29
N VAL A 336 16.46 -42.37 11.69
CA VAL A 336 17.63 -42.38 10.78
C VAL A 336 18.89 -42.81 11.50
N ILE A 337 19.12 -42.37 12.74
CA ILE A 337 20.27 -42.79 13.56
C ILE A 337 20.19 -44.30 13.82
N ARG A 338 19.01 -44.81 14.22
CA ARG A 338 18.78 -46.22 14.45
C ARG A 338 19.10 -47.07 13.22
N GLN A 339 18.62 -46.65 12.05
CA GLN A 339 18.89 -47.35 10.78
C GLN A 339 20.37 -47.35 10.45
N LYS A 340 21.07 -46.22 10.60
CA LYS A 340 22.54 -46.17 10.39
C LYS A 340 23.30 -47.04 11.35
N ASP A 341 22.91 -47.14 12.62
CA ASP A 341 23.54 -48.03 13.60
C ASP A 341 23.28 -49.47 13.27
N GLU A 342 22.11 -49.85 12.80
CA GLU A 342 21.80 -51.20 12.33
C GLU A 342 22.65 -51.59 11.09
N GLU A 343 22.75 -50.67 10.11
CA GLU A 343 23.61 -50.87 8.93
C GLU A 343 25.08 -51.05 9.33
N LYS A 344 25.58 -50.21 10.22
CA LYS A 344 26.93 -50.29 10.74
C LYS A 344 27.18 -51.65 11.42
N LYS A 345 26.25 -52.10 12.26
CA LYS A 345 26.33 -53.43 12.90
C LYS A 345 26.35 -54.57 11.87
N LYS A 346 25.53 -54.47 10.82
CA LYS A 346 25.51 -55.45 9.72
C LYS A 346 26.83 -55.45 8.98
N GLN A 347 27.39 -54.29 8.68
CA GLN A 347 28.68 -54.16 8.01
C GLN A 347 29.83 -54.70 8.87
N GLU A 348 29.87 -54.39 10.16
CA GLU A 348 30.85 -54.93 11.09
C GLU A 348 30.80 -56.51 11.18
N LYS A 349 29.56 -57.02 11.23
CA LYS A 349 29.32 -58.46 11.23
C LYS A 349 29.81 -59.11 9.93
N PHE A 350 29.56 -58.45 8.79
CA PHE A 350 30.04 -58.93 7.49
C PHE A 350 31.58 -58.92 7.40
N LEU A 351 32.26 -57.86 7.80
CA LEU A 351 33.71 -57.73 7.80
C LEU A 351 34.34 -58.73 8.71
N LYS A 352 33.76 -59.01 9.88
CA LYS A 352 34.18 -59.99 10.82
C LYS A 352 34.12 -61.41 10.26
N ARG A 353 33.05 -61.73 9.54
CA ARG A 353 32.90 -63.01 8.84
C ARG A 353 33.98 -63.22 7.75
N LEU A 354 34.12 -62.15 6.89
CA LEU A 354 35.11 -62.17 5.81
C LEU A 354 36.53 -62.27 6.35
N ALA A 355 36.89 -61.63 7.45
CA ALA A 355 38.15 -61.74 8.13
C ALA A 355 38.42 -63.21 8.62
N THR A 356 37.37 -63.87 9.14
CA THR A 356 37.45 -65.27 9.55
C THR A 356 37.74 -66.21 8.37
N GLU A 357 37.13 -65.93 7.20
CA GLU A 357 37.39 -66.67 5.96
C GLU A 357 38.88 -66.55 5.52
N TYR A 358 39.48 -65.37 5.58
CA TYR A 358 40.87 -65.12 5.32
C TYR A 358 41.79 -65.85 6.36
N VAL A 359 41.36 -65.98 7.61
CA VAL A 359 42.10 -66.77 8.62
C VAL A 359 42.09 -68.27 8.28
N ILE A 360 40.94 -68.76 7.78
CA ILE A 360 40.86 -70.16 7.34
C ILE A 360 41.81 -70.41 6.15
N MET A 361 41.78 -69.52 5.14
CA MET A 361 42.72 -69.60 3.99
C MET A 361 44.17 -69.54 4.42
N GLY A 362 44.48 -68.63 5.39
CA GLY A 362 45.81 -68.56 5.95
C GLY A 362 46.31 -69.89 6.61
N LYS A 363 45.38 -70.57 7.31
CA LYS A 363 45.67 -71.91 7.90
C LYS A 363 45.89 -72.97 6.85
N GLU A 364 45.16 -72.94 5.77
CA GLU A 364 45.35 -73.87 4.65
C GLU A 364 46.70 -73.65 3.97
N CYS A 365 47.11 -72.38 3.76
CA CYS A 365 48.41 -72.01 3.24
C CYS A 365 49.53 -72.44 4.18
N GLU A 366 49.40 -72.38 5.53
CA GLU A 366 50.36 -72.92 6.47
C GLU A 366 50.49 -74.41 6.35
N ARG A 367 49.40 -75.18 6.21
CA ARG A 367 49.40 -76.63 6.02
C ARG A 367 50.07 -77.06 4.71
N ALA A 368 50.02 -76.18 3.70
CA ALA A 368 50.61 -76.34 2.39
C ALA A 368 52.10 -75.86 2.34
N GLU A 369 52.65 -75.46 3.48
CA GLU A 369 54.01 -74.88 3.63
C GLU A 369 54.24 -73.57 2.85
N MET A 370 53.16 -72.90 2.49
CA MET A 370 53.16 -71.60 1.72
C MET A 370 53.26 -70.46 2.70
N LYS A 371 54.34 -70.15 3.33
CA LYS A 371 54.54 -69.24 4.44
C LYS A 371 54.14 -67.77 4.04
N GLU A 372 54.58 -67.28 2.86
CA GLU A 372 54.26 -65.91 2.41
C GLU A 372 52.80 -65.71 2.13
N ALA A 373 52.16 -66.71 1.52
CA ALA A 373 50.71 -66.65 1.26
C ALA A 373 49.89 -66.68 2.56
N ALA A 374 50.31 -67.41 3.57
CA ALA A 374 49.69 -67.44 4.88
C ALA A 374 49.80 -66.10 5.59
N ILE A 375 50.99 -65.46 5.58
CA ILE A 375 51.18 -64.10 6.12
C ILE A 375 50.27 -63.11 5.47
N THR A 376 50.17 -63.11 4.12
CA THR A 376 49.31 -62.19 3.35
C THR A 376 47.82 -62.33 3.73
N ASN A 377 47.35 -63.59 3.87
CA ASN A 377 45.96 -63.82 4.28
C ASN A 377 45.68 -63.37 5.71
N TYR A 378 46.57 -63.56 6.66
CA TYR A 378 46.38 -63.05 8.03
C TYR A 378 46.48 -61.56 8.11
N GLN A 379 47.31 -60.91 7.29
CA GLN A 379 47.32 -59.44 7.19
C GLN A 379 45.99 -58.87 6.61
N LYS A 380 45.44 -59.48 5.55
CA LYS A 380 44.13 -59.13 5.01
C LYS A 380 43.02 -59.31 6.04
N ALA A 381 43.05 -60.41 6.82
CA ALA A 381 42.10 -60.60 7.90
C ALA A 381 42.16 -59.48 8.95
N LEU A 382 43.34 -59.00 9.29
CA LEU A 382 43.55 -57.93 10.25
C LEU A 382 43.22 -56.53 9.67
N THR A 383 43.33 -56.34 8.35
CA THR A 383 42.85 -55.10 7.68
C THR A 383 41.34 -55.01 7.73
N LEU A 384 40.63 -56.13 7.53
CA LEU A 384 39.15 -56.18 7.60
C LEU A 384 38.66 -56.17 9.03
N TYR A 385 39.31 -56.80 9.97
CA TYR A 385 38.98 -56.81 11.40
C TYR A 385 40.22 -56.74 12.25
N PRO A 386 40.66 -55.53 12.62
CA PRO A 386 41.94 -55.37 13.38
C PRO A 386 41.98 -56.08 14.74
N GLY A 387 40.81 -56.43 15.30
CA GLY A 387 40.66 -57.14 16.57
C GLY A 387 40.71 -58.68 16.47
N HIS A 388 40.91 -59.29 15.29
CA HIS A 388 40.81 -60.73 15.13
C HIS A 388 41.92 -61.52 15.92
N PRO A 389 41.53 -62.25 16.99
CA PRO A 389 42.53 -62.76 17.94
C PRO A 389 43.44 -63.80 17.32
N GLU A 390 42.89 -64.70 16.52
CA GLU A 390 43.64 -65.80 15.92
C GLU A 390 44.57 -65.30 14.81
N ALA A 391 44.15 -64.36 13.97
CA ALA A 391 45.00 -63.74 12.96
C ALA A 391 46.23 -63.08 13.58
N LYS A 392 46.02 -62.32 14.68
CA LYS A 392 47.14 -61.71 15.44
C LYS A 392 48.14 -62.74 15.95
N ARG A 393 47.60 -63.77 16.58
CA ARG A 393 48.50 -64.87 17.18
C ARG A 393 49.29 -65.55 16.09
N ARG A 394 48.66 -66.00 15.02
CA ARG A 394 49.32 -66.71 13.94
C ARG A 394 50.28 -65.86 13.13
N LEU A 395 49.96 -64.63 12.85
CA LEU A 395 50.86 -63.72 12.17
C LEU A 395 52.10 -63.41 12.97
N LYS A 396 51.99 -63.35 14.30
CA LYS A 396 53.13 -63.18 15.19
C LYS A 396 54.04 -64.42 15.13
N HIS A 397 53.47 -65.61 15.21
CA HIS A 397 54.24 -66.89 15.18
C HIS A 397 54.95 -67.11 13.85
N LEU A 398 54.42 -66.67 12.72
CA LEU A 398 55.04 -66.81 11.40
C LEU A 398 56.15 -65.80 11.12
N LYS A 399 56.22 -64.73 11.89
CA LYS A 399 57.24 -63.67 11.78
C LYS A 399 58.38 -63.82 12.73
N GLU A 400 58.20 -64.62 13.80
CA GLU A 400 59.23 -65.12 14.68
C GLU A 400 59.89 -66.37 14.05
#